data_2991c40ac2fba874aa91bc6d9aa1a915
#
_entry.id   2991c40ac2fba874aa91bc6d9aa1a915
#
_cell.length_a   1.000
_cell.length_b   1.000
_cell.length_c   1.000
_cell.angle_alpha   90.00
_cell.angle_beta   90.00
_cell.angle_gamma   90.00
#
_symmetry.space_group_name_H-M   'P 1'
#
loop_
_entity.id
_entity.type
_entity.pdbx_description
1 polymer ?
#
loop_
_entity_poly.entity_id
_entity_poly.type
_entity_poly.pdbx_seq_one_letter_code
_entity_poly.pdbx_strand_id
1 'polypeptide(L)'
;MCYSPVLRDITLTLAPGELVALIGPNGAGKSTLLRALTGYLPPDNGHCLLNDKPLSAWTPQALSRQRAVMRQQSQLGFDWPVEDMITMGRAPWEQGNSRKVVEQVMALTGCAPLSGRKYNALSGGEQQRVQLARALAQLWVADAPQGWLFLDEPTSALDLYHQQHLLRLLKTLTQAGNLHVCAVLHDLNLAALWADRLILLHEGEIVAQGSAQQVLQADTLSRWYGAEVHIGQHPGSQTPQVFLAP
;
A
#
# COMPACT_ATOMS: atom_id res chain seq x y z
N MET A 1 -5.55 14.09 -13.94
CA MET A 1 -6.31 14.25 -12.68
C MET A 1 -5.65 15.33 -11.85
N CYS A 2 -6.42 16.29 -11.37
CA CYS A 2 -5.95 17.36 -10.48
C CYS A 2 -6.78 17.37 -9.20
N TYR A 3 -6.15 17.71 -8.08
CA TYR A 3 -6.79 17.99 -6.79
C TYR A 3 -6.11 19.22 -6.22
N SER A 4 -6.72 20.39 -6.40
CA SER A 4 -6.14 21.67 -6.01
C SER A 4 -6.16 21.85 -4.48
N PRO A 5 -5.09 22.36 -3.85
CA PRO A 5 -3.81 22.74 -4.46
C PRO A 5 -2.75 21.63 -4.51
N VAL A 6 -3.09 20.37 -4.14
CA VAL A 6 -2.12 19.32 -3.77
C VAL A 6 -1.65 18.47 -4.95
N LEU A 7 -2.52 18.15 -5.92
CA LEU A 7 -2.17 17.31 -7.08
C LEU A 7 -2.37 18.08 -8.39
N ARG A 8 -1.38 18.03 -9.28
CA ARG A 8 -1.36 18.72 -10.55
C ARG A 8 -1.06 17.72 -11.67
N ASP A 9 -1.85 17.76 -12.73
CA ASP A 9 -1.65 17.00 -13.98
C ASP A 9 -1.22 15.54 -13.85
N ILE A 10 -1.76 14.83 -12.86
CA ILE A 10 -1.45 13.41 -12.66
C ILE A 10 -2.10 12.58 -13.78
N THR A 11 -1.27 11.95 -14.60
CA THR A 11 -1.65 10.88 -15.51
C THR A 11 -0.88 9.61 -15.13
N LEU A 12 -1.62 8.58 -14.74
CA LEU A 12 -1.05 7.36 -14.19
C LEU A 12 -1.92 6.16 -14.55
N THR A 13 -1.28 5.08 -14.98
CA THR A 13 -1.90 3.76 -15.11
C THR A 13 -1.19 2.79 -14.18
N LEU A 14 -1.94 2.08 -13.34
CA LEU A 14 -1.44 0.97 -12.54
C LEU A 14 -1.77 -0.33 -13.26
N ALA A 15 -0.76 -1.19 -13.48
CA ALA A 15 -0.95 -2.46 -14.14
C ALA A 15 -1.34 -3.57 -13.16
N PRO A 16 -2.16 -4.54 -13.58
CA PRO A 16 -2.45 -5.72 -12.78
C PRO A 16 -1.19 -6.54 -12.45
N GLY A 17 -1.15 -7.15 -11.24
CA GLY A 17 -0.05 -8.01 -10.83
C GLY A 17 1.24 -7.29 -10.42
N GLU A 18 1.24 -5.95 -10.36
CA GLU A 18 2.38 -5.16 -9.91
C GLU A 18 2.29 -4.81 -8.43
N LEU A 19 3.45 -4.74 -7.78
CA LEU A 19 3.67 -3.99 -6.56
C LEU A 19 4.30 -2.65 -6.95
N VAL A 20 3.52 -1.58 -6.85
CA VAL A 20 3.94 -0.21 -7.16
C VAL A 20 4.23 0.54 -5.87
N ALA A 21 5.39 1.20 -5.78
CA ALA A 21 5.72 2.07 -4.66
C ALA A 21 5.61 3.55 -5.06
N LEU A 22 4.79 4.29 -4.29
CA LEU A 22 4.76 5.75 -4.33
C LEU A 22 5.83 6.28 -3.38
N ILE A 23 6.81 6.98 -3.91
CA ILE A 23 7.92 7.57 -3.17
C ILE A 23 7.96 9.10 -3.38
N GLY A 24 8.71 9.80 -2.57
CA GLY A 24 8.85 11.26 -2.65
C GLY A 24 9.00 11.89 -1.26
N PRO A 25 9.44 13.14 -1.17
CA PRO A 25 9.60 13.84 0.11
C PRO A 25 8.27 14.00 0.86
N ASN A 26 8.36 14.39 2.13
CA ASN A 26 7.18 14.71 2.93
C ASN A 26 6.44 15.89 2.30
N GLY A 27 5.10 15.82 2.28
CA GLY A 27 4.27 16.84 1.63
C GLY A 27 4.15 16.74 0.11
N ALA A 28 4.81 15.79 -0.56
CA ALA A 28 4.77 15.63 -2.02
C ALA A 28 3.39 15.25 -2.59
N GLY A 29 2.40 14.90 -1.75
CA GLY A 29 1.05 14.55 -2.20
C GLY A 29 0.78 13.04 -2.27
N LYS A 30 1.69 12.17 -1.79
CA LYS A 30 1.57 10.69 -1.88
C LYS A 30 0.26 10.16 -1.30
N SER A 31 -0.06 10.48 -0.05
CA SER A 31 -1.31 10.03 0.61
C SER A 31 -2.56 10.66 -0.04
N THR A 32 -2.44 11.87 -0.58
CA THR A 32 -3.52 12.52 -1.33
C THR A 32 -3.77 11.79 -2.65
N LEU A 33 -2.71 11.42 -3.39
CA LEU A 33 -2.82 10.62 -4.60
C LEU A 33 -3.44 9.26 -4.29
N LEU A 34 -2.98 8.58 -3.24
CA LEU A 34 -3.54 7.31 -2.82
C LEU A 34 -5.04 7.41 -2.50
N ARG A 35 -5.46 8.48 -1.81
CA ARG A 35 -6.89 8.75 -1.55
C ARG A 35 -7.69 9.01 -2.81
N ALA A 36 -7.12 9.71 -3.80
CA ALA A 36 -7.77 9.95 -5.09
C ALA A 36 -7.92 8.64 -5.88
N LEU A 37 -6.87 7.82 -5.96
CA LEU A 37 -6.89 6.52 -6.62
C LEU A 37 -7.91 5.55 -6.00
N THR A 38 -8.18 5.70 -4.72
CA THR A 38 -9.16 4.85 -4.00
C THR A 38 -10.59 5.40 -4.02
N GLY A 39 -10.81 6.59 -4.58
CA GLY A 39 -12.13 7.24 -4.62
C GLY A 39 -12.60 7.82 -3.28
N TYR A 40 -11.72 7.89 -2.26
CA TYR A 40 -12.02 8.63 -1.02
C TYR A 40 -11.98 10.15 -1.23
N LEU A 41 -11.27 10.59 -2.25
CA LEU A 41 -11.10 11.97 -2.61
C LEU A 41 -11.42 12.11 -4.10
N PRO A 42 -12.59 12.65 -4.47
CA PRO A 42 -12.89 12.89 -5.87
C PRO A 42 -11.94 13.99 -6.41
N PRO A 43 -11.38 13.83 -7.62
CA PRO A 43 -10.58 14.87 -8.22
C PRO A 43 -11.45 16.07 -8.61
N ASP A 44 -10.90 17.30 -8.50
CA ASP A 44 -11.58 18.51 -8.96
C ASP A 44 -11.71 18.52 -10.51
N ASN A 45 -10.69 18.00 -11.20
CA ASN A 45 -10.67 17.83 -12.64
C ASN A 45 -10.10 16.48 -13.04
N GLY A 46 -10.62 15.92 -14.13
CA GLY A 46 -10.24 14.59 -14.60
C GLY A 46 -11.03 13.48 -13.92
N HIS A 47 -10.53 12.26 -14.02
CA HIS A 47 -11.22 11.09 -13.48
C HIS A 47 -10.24 9.98 -13.13
N CYS A 48 -10.69 9.08 -12.24
CA CYS A 48 -10.04 7.81 -11.97
C CYS A 48 -10.94 6.68 -12.48
N LEU A 49 -10.33 5.74 -13.19
CA LEU A 49 -11.02 4.55 -13.70
C LEU A 49 -10.53 3.30 -12.94
N LEU A 50 -11.43 2.38 -12.74
CA LEU A 50 -11.16 1.01 -12.30
C LEU A 50 -11.88 0.06 -13.27
N ASN A 51 -11.11 -0.79 -13.96
CA ASN A 51 -11.62 -1.66 -15.02
C ASN A 51 -12.45 -0.87 -16.04
N ASP A 52 -11.86 0.20 -16.59
CA ASP A 52 -12.43 1.12 -17.57
C ASP A 52 -13.74 1.84 -17.15
N LYS A 53 -14.11 1.69 -15.88
CA LYS A 53 -15.31 2.32 -15.32
C LYS A 53 -14.91 3.42 -14.32
N PRO A 54 -15.48 4.65 -14.43
CA PRO A 54 -15.23 5.72 -13.47
C PRO A 54 -15.55 5.28 -12.03
N LEU A 55 -14.68 5.64 -11.07
CA LEU A 55 -14.91 5.30 -9.65
C LEU A 55 -16.26 5.81 -9.13
N SER A 56 -16.72 6.97 -9.62
CA SER A 56 -18.02 7.55 -9.27
C SER A 56 -19.23 6.73 -9.75
N ALA A 57 -19.04 5.84 -10.71
CA ALA A 57 -20.09 4.98 -11.24
C ALA A 57 -20.21 3.62 -10.49
N TRP A 58 -19.31 3.36 -9.53
CA TRP A 58 -19.37 2.16 -8.69
C TRP A 58 -20.26 2.41 -7.47
N THR A 59 -21.07 1.41 -7.08
CA THR A 59 -21.68 1.43 -5.76
C THR A 59 -20.62 1.24 -4.68
N PRO A 60 -20.76 1.80 -3.48
CA PRO A 60 -19.80 1.63 -2.39
C PRO A 60 -19.49 0.15 -2.08
N GLN A 61 -20.51 -0.71 -2.09
CA GLN A 61 -20.36 -2.13 -1.83
C GLN A 61 -19.57 -2.83 -2.95
N ALA A 62 -19.90 -2.58 -4.24
CA ALA A 62 -19.19 -3.18 -5.36
C ALA A 62 -17.73 -2.71 -5.41
N LEU A 63 -17.47 -1.42 -5.16
CA LEU A 63 -16.12 -0.87 -5.12
C LEU A 63 -15.31 -1.46 -3.97
N SER A 64 -15.91 -1.66 -2.79
CA SER A 64 -15.21 -2.24 -1.63
C SER A 64 -14.84 -3.72 -1.82
N ARG A 65 -15.47 -4.43 -2.76
CA ARG A 65 -15.06 -5.78 -3.18
C ARG A 65 -13.89 -5.78 -4.17
N GLN A 66 -13.63 -4.64 -4.83
CA GLN A 66 -12.54 -4.50 -5.82
C GLN A 66 -11.28 -3.87 -5.25
N ARG A 67 -11.40 -3.10 -4.16
CA ARG A 67 -10.26 -2.44 -3.54
C ARG A 67 -10.37 -2.37 -2.03
N ALA A 68 -9.22 -2.52 -1.35
CA ALA A 68 -9.08 -2.27 0.08
C ALA A 68 -7.99 -1.22 0.34
N VAL A 69 -8.12 -0.53 1.47
CA VAL A 69 -7.19 0.53 1.86
C VAL A 69 -6.75 0.32 3.31
N MET A 70 -5.44 0.26 3.50
CA MET A 70 -4.82 0.35 4.81
C MET A 70 -4.28 1.77 5.02
N ARG A 71 -4.82 2.48 6.00
CA ARG A 71 -4.41 3.85 6.35
C ARG A 71 -3.28 3.83 7.36
N GLN A 72 -2.45 4.86 7.37
CA GLN A 72 -1.32 5.04 8.28
C GLN A 72 -1.73 4.97 9.76
N GLN A 73 -2.84 5.56 10.14
CA GLN A 73 -3.38 5.51 11.51
C GLN A 73 -4.88 5.24 11.49
N SER A 74 -5.30 4.28 12.29
CA SER A 74 -6.70 3.98 12.57
C SER A 74 -6.90 4.00 14.09
N GLN A 75 -7.06 5.20 14.65
CA GLN A 75 -7.56 5.28 16.04
C GLN A 75 -9.02 4.85 16.03
N LEU A 76 -9.29 3.75 16.69
CA LEU A 76 -10.65 3.25 16.88
C LEU A 76 -11.10 3.61 18.28
N GLY A 77 -12.27 4.24 18.36
CA GLY A 77 -12.88 4.65 19.64
C GLY A 77 -13.35 3.47 20.50
N PHE A 78 -13.23 2.24 20.01
CA PHE A 78 -13.68 1.02 20.68
C PHE A 78 -12.58 -0.01 20.75
N ASP A 79 -12.60 -0.80 21.81
CA ASP A 79 -11.59 -1.83 22.10
C ASP A 79 -12.09 -3.22 21.65
N TRP A 80 -11.96 -3.47 20.34
CA TRP A 80 -12.41 -4.71 19.71
C TRP A 80 -11.37 -5.85 19.86
N PRO A 81 -11.81 -7.11 19.98
CA PRO A 81 -10.95 -8.27 19.76
C PRO A 81 -10.33 -8.26 18.36
N VAL A 82 -9.14 -8.83 18.23
CA VAL A 82 -8.40 -8.87 16.95
C VAL A 82 -9.22 -9.54 15.84
N GLU A 83 -9.88 -10.64 16.15
CA GLU A 83 -10.71 -11.38 15.20
C GLU A 83 -11.89 -10.54 14.69
N ASP A 84 -12.52 -9.78 15.57
CA ASP A 84 -13.65 -8.92 15.20
C ASP A 84 -13.17 -7.78 14.30
N MET A 85 -11.99 -7.21 14.61
CA MET A 85 -11.33 -6.22 13.76
C MET A 85 -11.08 -6.73 12.34
N ILE A 86 -10.59 -7.96 12.21
CA ILE A 86 -10.33 -8.56 10.90
C ILE A 86 -11.66 -8.91 10.22
N THR A 87 -12.64 -9.40 10.98
CA THR A 87 -13.98 -9.73 10.48
C THR A 87 -14.70 -8.52 9.88
N MET A 88 -14.46 -7.30 10.38
CA MET A 88 -14.98 -6.07 9.76
C MET A 88 -14.57 -5.92 8.29
N GLY A 89 -13.41 -6.47 7.89
CA GLY A 89 -13.01 -6.52 6.49
C GLY A 89 -13.99 -7.31 5.62
N ARG A 90 -14.77 -8.23 6.19
CA ARG A 90 -15.76 -9.03 5.47
C ARG A 90 -17.10 -8.32 5.26
N ALA A 91 -17.29 -7.12 5.78
CA ALA A 91 -18.57 -6.38 5.67
C ALA A 91 -19.14 -6.27 4.22
N PRO A 92 -18.34 -6.16 3.14
CA PRO A 92 -18.88 -6.14 1.77
C PRO A 92 -19.45 -7.48 1.30
N TRP A 93 -19.19 -8.58 1.99
CA TRP A 93 -19.53 -9.94 1.60
C TRP A 93 -20.65 -10.50 2.46
N GLU A 94 -21.41 -11.43 1.90
CA GLU A 94 -22.38 -12.22 2.67
C GLU A 94 -21.67 -13.14 3.67
N GLN A 95 -22.26 -13.35 4.85
CA GLN A 95 -21.60 -13.91 6.04
C GLN A 95 -21.12 -15.38 5.95
N GLY A 96 -21.36 -16.09 4.85
CA GLY A 96 -21.21 -17.54 4.77
C GLY A 96 -19.82 -18.15 5.04
N ASN A 97 -18.71 -17.41 4.90
CA ASN A 97 -17.34 -17.95 5.01
C ASN A 97 -16.37 -17.07 5.81
N SER A 98 -16.88 -16.09 6.54
CA SER A 98 -16.05 -15.07 7.20
C SER A 98 -15.05 -15.66 8.19
N ARG A 99 -15.43 -16.66 8.99
CA ARG A 99 -14.55 -17.28 9.99
C ARG A 99 -13.33 -17.95 9.36
N LYS A 100 -13.53 -18.78 8.32
CA LYS A 100 -12.42 -19.45 7.60
C LYS A 100 -11.46 -18.42 7.01
N VAL A 101 -11.98 -17.36 6.40
CA VAL A 101 -11.16 -16.29 5.83
C VAL A 101 -10.35 -15.58 6.92
N VAL A 102 -10.96 -15.26 8.06
CA VAL A 102 -10.26 -14.62 9.19
C VAL A 102 -9.11 -15.50 9.68
N GLU A 103 -9.34 -16.80 9.88
CA GLU A 103 -8.29 -17.76 10.27
C GLU A 103 -7.15 -17.80 9.24
N GLN A 104 -7.47 -17.85 7.95
CA GLN A 104 -6.48 -17.86 6.85
C GLN A 104 -5.64 -16.58 6.80
N VAL A 105 -6.26 -15.41 6.88
CA VAL A 105 -5.52 -14.14 6.84
C VAL A 105 -4.72 -13.91 8.11
N MET A 106 -5.20 -14.35 9.27
CA MET A 106 -4.44 -14.30 10.53
C MET A 106 -3.16 -15.14 10.45
N ALA A 107 -3.26 -16.36 9.90
CA ALA A 107 -2.10 -17.21 9.67
C ALA A 107 -1.11 -16.56 8.69
N LEU A 108 -1.61 -16.02 7.58
CA LEU A 108 -0.82 -15.40 6.51
C LEU A 108 -0.05 -14.15 6.97
N THR A 109 -0.67 -13.34 7.84
CA THR A 109 -0.10 -12.06 8.32
C THR A 109 0.65 -12.18 9.65
N GLY A 110 0.79 -13.39 10.21
CA GLY A 110 1.40 -13.62 11.51
C GLY A 110 0.57 -13.06 12.67
N CYS A 111 -0.74 -12.91 12.51
CA CYS A 111 -1.66 -12.45 13.56
C CYS A 111 -2.25 -13.58 14.41
N ALA A 112 -2.02 -14.86 14.08
CA ALA A 112 -2.57 -15.98 14.83
C ALA A 112 -2.22 -15.93 16.35
N PRO A 113 -1.00 -15.58 16.79
CA PRO A 113 -0.67 -15.41 18.20
C PRO A 113 -1.39 -14.26 18.92
N LEU A 114 -2.05 -13.37 18.17
CA LEU A 114 -2.78 -12.21 18.70
C LEU A 114 -4.27 -12.52 18.95
N SER A 115 -4.69 -13.75 18.66
CA SER A 115 -6.07 -14.20 18.87
C SER A 115 -6.53 -13.95 20.32
N GLY A 116 -7.76 -13.45 20.49
CA GLY A 116 -8.36 -13.10 21.77
C GLY A 116 -7.83 -11.82 22.43
N ARG A 117 -6.75 -11.22 21.90
CA ARG A 117 -6.24 -9.95 22.42
C ARG A 117 -7.08 -8.76 21.95
N LYS A 118 -7.08 -7.71 22.75
CA LYS A 118 -7.73 -6.44 22.42
C LYS A 118 -6.83 -5.61 21.48
N TYR A 119 -7.40 -5.01 20.45
CA TYR A 119 -6.66 -4.23 19.45
C TYR A 119 -5.86 -3.08 20.08
N ASN A 120 -6.45 -2.36 21.03
CA ASN A 120 -5.79 -1.22 21.69
C ASN A 120 -4.66 -1.64 22.65
N ALA A 121 -4.59 -2.92 23.04
CA ALA A 121 -3.50 -3.47 23.85
C ALA A 121 -2.32 -3.99 23.01
N LEU A 122 -2.38 -3.86 21.67
CA LEU A 122 -1.34 -4.26 20.76
C LEU A 122 -0.28 -3.18 20.59
N SER A 123 0.96 -3.58 20.31
CA SER A 123 2.00 -2.67 19.84
C SER A 123 1.63 -2.09 18.47
N GLY A 124 2.25 -0.96 18.08
CA GLY A 124 2.00 -0.34 16.78
C GLY A 124 2.23 -1.30 15.61
N GLY A 125 3.28 -2.12 15.66
CA GLY A 125 3.55 -3.13 14.63
C GLY A 125 2.53 -4.27 14.61
N GLU A 126 2.04 -4.73 15.77
CA GLU A 126 0.96 -5.71 15.86
C GLU A 126 -0.35 -5.13 15.28
N GLN A 127 -0.70 -3.89 15.63
CA GLN A 127 -1.86 -3.19 15.06
C GLN A 127 -1.76 -3.07 13.54
N GLN A 128 -0.58 -2.76 13.02
CA GLN A 128 -0.33 -2.64 11.60
C GLN A 128 -0.55 -3.97 10.86
N ARG A 129 -0.09 -5.10 11.41
CA ARG A 129 -0.37 -6.44 10.87
C ARG A 129 -1.86 -6.78 10.89
N VAL A 130 -2.57 -6.45 11.96
CA VAL A 130 -4.04 -6.64 12.06
C VAL A 130 -4.78 -5.80 11.01
N GLN A 131 -4.35 -4.56 10.74
CA GLN A 131 -4.93 -3.73 9.69
C GLN A 131 -4.67 -4.31 8.29
N LEU A 132 -3.48 -4.86 8.04
CA LEU A 132 -3.20 -5.59 6.81
C LEU A 132 -4.10 -6.82 6.68
N ALA A 133 -4.24 -7.62 7.73
CA ALA A 133 -5.12 -8.79 7.76
C ALA A 133 -6.57 -8.40 7.43
N ARG A 134 -7.07 -7.31 8.02
CA ARG A 134 -8.40 -6.77 7.72
C ARG A 134 -8.56 -6.38 6.24
N ALA A 135 -7.55 -5.70 5.68
CA ALA A 135 -7.59 -5.29 4.28
C ALA A 135 -7.53 -6.50 3.32
N LEU A 136 -6.71 -7.49 3.63
CA LEU A 136 -6.66 -8.74 2.88
C LEU A 136 -7.96 -9.55 3.00
N ALA A 137 -8.55 -9.62 4.20
CA ALA A 137 -9.85 -10.25 4.40
C ALA A 137 -10.95 -9.61 3.54
N GLN A 138 -10.91 -8.28 3.37
CA GLN A 138 -11.84 -7.55 2.50
C GLN A 138 -11.75 -8.01 1.04
N LEU A 139 -10.55 -8.29 0.55
CA LEU A 139 -10.28 -8.69 -0.83
C LEU A 139 -10.33 -10.22 -1.03
N TRP A 140 -10.59 -10.99 0.01
CA TRP A 140 -10.51 -12.45 -0.04
C TRP A 140 -11.68 -13.05 -0.80
N VAL A 141 -11.36 -13.71 -1.92
CA VAL A 141 -12.32 -14.41 -2.78
C VAL A 141 -11.84 -15.86 -2.94
N ALA A 142 -12.70 -16.84 -2.70
CA ALA A 142 -12.34 -18.24 -2.65
C ALA A 142 -11.18 -18.50 -1.66
N ASP A 143 -9.97 -18.70 -2.13
CA ASP A 143 -8.81 -19.08 -1.30
C ASP A 143 -7.65 -18.06 -1.35
N ALA A 144 -7.84 -16.87 -1.97
CA ALA A 144 -6.79 -15.84 -2.09
C ALA A 144 -7.37 -14.42 -2.17
N PRO A 145 -6.59 -13.40 -1.79
CA PRO A 145 -7.00 -12.01 -1.99
C PRO A 145 -6.92 -11.64 -3.48
N GLN A 146 -7.92 -10.88 -3.96
CA GLN A 146 -8.04 -10.43 -5.35
C GLN A 146 -8.42 -8.96 -5.42
N GLY A 147 -7.91 -8.25 -6.44
CA GLY A 147 -8.20 -6.83 -6.65
C GLY A 147 -7.07 -5.91 -6.18
N TRP A 148 -7.41 -4.70 -5.80
CA TRP A 148 -6.45 -3.64 -5.50
C TRP A 148 -6.27 -3.41 -4.01
N LEU A 149 -5.04 -3.50 -3.53
CA LEU A 149 -4.65 -3.19 -2.16
C LEU A 149 -3.81 -1.90 -2.14
N PHE A 150 -4.33 -0.89 -1.48
CA PHE A 150 -3.68 0.41 -1.29
C PHE A 150 -3.18 0.52 0.15
N LEU A 151 -1.89 0.82 0.31
CA LEU A 151 -1.22 0.84 1.61
C LEU A 151 -0.56 2.20 1.84
N ASP A 152 -0.96 2.90 2.91
CA ASP A 152 -0.35 4.16 3.31
C ASP A 152 0.65 3.91 4.44
N GLU A 153 1.94 3.93 4.11
CA GLU A 153 3.09 3.69 5.01
C GLU A 153 3.02 2.36 5.79
N PRO A 154 2.89 1.21 5.12
CA PRO A 154 2.66 -0.08 5.78
C PRO A 154 3.87 -0.59 6.58
N THR A 155 5.02 0.05 6.49
CA THR A 155 6.27 -0.38 7.15
C THR A 155 6.69 0.53 8.31
N SER A 156 6.04 1.67 8.54
CA SER A 156 6.52 2.74 9.44
C SER A 156 6.64 2.34 10.92
N ALA A 157 5.81 1.40 11.39
CA ALA A 157 5.81 0.94 12.78
C ALA A 157 6.41 -0.48 12.96
N LEU A 158 7.03 -1.03 11.91
CA LEU A 158 7.57 -2.39 11.90
C LEU A 158 9.08 -2.39 12.08
N ASP A 159 9.59 -3.38 12.82
CA ASP A 159 11.01 -3.73 12.83
C ASP A 159 11.46 -4.41 11.52
N LEU A 160 12.76 -4.60 11.35
CA LEU A 160 13.35 -5.15 10.12
C LEU A 160 12.77 -6.52 9.73
N TYR A 161 12.53 -7.39 10.70
CA TYR A 161 11.95 -8.71 10.45
C TYR A 161 10.53 -8.59 9.88
N HIS A 162 9.69 -7.79 10.52
CA HIS A 162 8.31 -7.62 10.11
C HIS A 162 8.17 -6.82 8.81
N GLN A 163 9.05 -5.83 8.56
CA GLN A 163 9.12 -5.13 7.27
C GLN A 163 9.42 -6.10 6.13
N GLN A 164 10.46 -6.93 6.30
CA GLN A 164 10.84 -7.93 5.29
C GLN A 164 9.71 -8.94 5.04
N HIS A 165 9.10 -9.44 6.13
CA HIS A 165 8.03 -10.41 6.03
C HIS A 165 6.81 -9.85 5.31
N LEU A 166 6.39 -8.63 5.63
CA LEU A 166 5.28 -7.92 4.99
C LEU A 166 5.52 -7.73 3.50
N LEU A 167 6.69 -7.16 3.13
CA LEU A 167 6.99 -6.86 1.73
C LEU A 167 7.16 -8.14 0.89
N ARG A 168 7.76 -9.19 1.47
CA ARG A 168 7.83 -10.52 0.85
C ARG A 168 6.45 -11.11 0.62
N LEU A 169 5.57 -11.02 1.62
CA LEU A 169 4.17 -11.47 1.50
C LEU A 169 3.46 -10.74 0.36
N LEU A 170 3.51 -9.41 0.33
CA LEU A 170 2.90 -8.61 -0.73
C LEU A 170 3.43 -9.00 -2.10
N LYS A 171 4.76 -9.17 -2.23
CA LYS A 171 5.39 -9.59 -3.48
C LYS A 171 4.91 -10.97 -3.93
N THR A 172 4.84 -11.94 -3.02
CA THR A 172 4.33 -13.28 -3.31
C THR A 172 2.89 -13.24 -3.78
N LEU A 173 2.03 -12.46 -3.11
CA LEU A 173 0.63 -12.32 -3.47
C LEU A 173 0.42 -11.63 -4.83
N THR A 174 1.22 -10.62 -5.16
CA THR A 174 1.16 -9.97 -6.49
C THR A 174 1.62 -10.91 -7.60
N GLN A 175 2.69 -11.68 -7.37
CA GLN A 175 3.19 -12.67 -8.34
C GLN A 175 2.19 -13.81 -8.62
N ALA A 176 1.30 -14.13 -7.67
CA ALA A 176 0.19 -15.05 -7.91
C ALA A 176 -0.86 -14.48 -8.90
N GLY A 177 -0.78 -13.19 -9.25
CA GLY A 177 -1.47 -12.57 -10.39
C GLY A 177 -2.83 -11.94 -10.10
N ASN A 178 -3.43 -12.17 -8.94
CA ASN A 178 -4.79 -11.69 -8.65
C ASN A 178 -4.83 -10.47 -7.74
N LEU A 179 -3.76 -10.21 -6.99
CA LEU A 179 -3.62 -9.03 -6.13
C LEU A 179 -2.72 -8.00 -6.80
N HIS A 180 -3.12 -6.75 -6.75
CA HIS A 180 -2.40 -5.58 -7.26
C HIS A 180 -2.16 -4.65 -6.09
N VAL A 181 -0.93 -4.17 -5.89
CA VAL A 181 -0.57 -3.38 -4.71
C VAL A 181 -0.01 -2.03 -5.11
N CYS A 182 -0.54 -0.98 -4.49
CA CYS A 182 0.05 0.36 -4.53
C CYS A 182 0.34 0.81 -3.09
N ALA A 183 1.61 0.99 -2.75
CA ALA A 183 2.05 1.31 -1.40
C ALA A 183 2.85 2.62 -1.36
N VAL A 184 2.57 3.47 -0.38
CA VAL A 184 3.45 4.60 -0.03
C VAL A 184 4.59 4.05 0.81
N LEU A 185 5.81 4.19 0.34
CA LEU A 185 7.02 3.77 1.06
C LEU A 185 7.97 4.97 1.24
N HIS A 186 8.51 5.12 2.46
CA HIS A 186 9.50 6.17 2.75
C HIS A 186 10.93 5.69 2.55
N ASP A 187 11.18 4.42 2.82
CA ASP A 187 12.49 3.81 2.63
C ASP A 187 12.70 3.48 1.15
N LEU A 188 13.61 4.22 0.51
CA LEU A 188 13.94 4.06 -0.91
C LEU A 188 14.58 2.70 -1.20
N ASN A 189 15.35 2.16 -0.25
CA ASN A 189 16.02 0.87 -0.40
C ASN A 189 15.01 -0.28 -0.31
N LEU A 190 14.03 -0.19 0.59
CA LEU A 190 12.92 -1.14 0.62
C LEU A 190 12.05 -1.03 -0.64
N ALA A 191 11.76 0.18 -1.10
CA ALA A 191 11.01 0.38 -2.35
C ALA A 191 11.75 -0.23 -3.54
N ALA A 192 13.07 0.02 -3.66
CA ALA A 192 13.90 -0.54 -4.71
C ALA A 192 13.93 -2.07 -4.71
N LEU A 193 14.01 -2.68 -3.53
CA LEU A 193 14.18 -4.12 -3.39
C LEU A 193 12.89 -4.90 -3.69
N TRP A 194 11.74 -4.34 -3.41
CA TRP A 194 10.48 -5.07 -3.43
C TRP A 194 9.48 -4.64 -4.50
N ALA A 195 9.47 -3.35 -4.89
CA ALA A 195 8.51 -2.87 -5.89
C ALA A 195 8.95 -3.23 -7.32
N ASP A 196 7.97 -3.51 -8.16
CA ASP A 196 8.18 -3.70 -9.60
C ASP A 196 8.37 -2.36 -10.31
N ARG A 197 7.69 -1.32 -9.78
CA ARG A 197 7.74 0.02 -10.33
C ARG A 197 7.69 1.06 -9.21
N LEU A 198 8.50 2.10 -9.36
CA LEU A 198 8.54 3.26 -8.51
C LEU A 198 7.85 4.43 -9.22
N ILE A 199 7.12 5.23 -8.45
CA ILE A 199 6.54 6.50 -8.89
C ILE A 199 7.00 7.56 -7.90
N LEU A 200 7.82 8.49 -8.38
CA LEU A 200 8.35 9.59 -7.59
C LEU A 200 7.43 10.80 -7.74
N LEU A 201 6.86 11.23 -6.62
CA LEU A 201 6.08 12.46 -6.52
C LEU A 201 6.93 13.59 -5.90
N HIS A 202 6.75 14.79 -6.45
CA HIS A 202 7.25 16.02 -5.87
C HIS A 202 6.24 17.14 -6.13
N GLU A 203 5.87 17.91 -5.09
CA GLU A 203 4.92 19.03 -5.16
C GLU A 203 3.63 18.72 -5.93
N GLY A 204 3.10 17.50 -5.79
CA GLY A 204 1.85 17.08 -6.41
C GLY A 204 1.95 16.64 -7.87
N GLU A 205 3.15 16.50 -8.43
CA GLU A 205 3.43 16.04 -9.78
C GLU A 205 4.20 14.73 -9.78
N ILE A 206 4.02 13.89 -10.80
CA ILE A 206 4.88 12.73 -11.04
C ILE A 206 6.11 13.22 -11.79
N VAL A 207 7.25 13.22 -11.12
CA VAL A 207 8.51 13.72 -11.70
C VAL A 207 9.42 12.62 -12.26
N ALA A 208 9.19 11.36 -11.85
CA ALA A 208 9.82 10.18 -12.45
C ALA A 208 8.96 8.93 -12.17
N GLN A 209 8.98 7.97 -13.08
CA GLN A 209 8.37 6.66 -12.89
C GLN A 209 9.11 5.60 -13.72
N GLY A 210 9.16 4.37 -13.21
CA GLY A 210 9.84 3.27 -13.88
C GLY A 210 10.40 2.24 -12.90
N SER A 211 11.35 1.44 -13.35
CA SER A 211 12.09 0.52 -12.49
C SER A 211 12.94 1.27 -11.45
N ALA A 212 13.37 0.58 -10.41
CA ALA A 212 14.26 1.16 -9.41
C ALA A 212 15.53 1.77 -10.06
N GLN A 213 16.10 1.08 -11.07
CA GLN A 213 17.26 1.56 -11.80
C GLN A 213 17.01 2.86 -12.57
N GLN A 214 15.79 3.06 -13.08
CA GLN A 214 15.44 4.27 -13.82
C GLN A 214 15.15 5.47 -12.90
N VAL A 215 14.57 5.23 -11.75
CA VAL A 215 14.10 6.28 -10.85
C VAL A 215 15.15 6.69 -9.81
N LEU A 216 15.87 5.71 -9.23
CA LEU A 216 16.86 5.98 -8.18
C LEU A 216 18.25 6.32 -8.77
N GLN A 217 18.31 7.45 -9.46
CA GLN A 217 19.54 8.06 -9.97
C GLN A 217 19.98 9.19 -9.04
N ALA A 218 21.28 9.38 -8.85
CA ALA A 218 21.82 10.38 -7.94
C ALA A 218 21.29 11.80 -8.27
N ASP A 219 21.32 12.20 -9.54
CA ASP A 219 20.83 13.50 -10.00
C ASP A 219 19.32 13.68 -9.73
N THR A 220 18.52 12.62 -9.97
CA THR A 220 17.07 12.63 -9.71
C THR A 220 16.80 12.82 -8.22
N LEU A 221 17.48 12.05 -7.36
CA LEU A 221 17.27 12.14 -5.92
C LEU A 221 17.79 13.45 -5.35
N SER A 222 18.97 13.92 -5.77
CA SER A 222 19.50 15.22 -5.33
C SER A 222 18.56 16.36 -5.73
N ARG A 223 18.04 16.33 -6.95
CA ARG A 223 17.12 17.35 -7.45
C ARG A 223 15.80 17.38 -6.68
N TRP A 224 15.19 16.23 -6.42
CA TRP A 224 13.81 16.15 -5.92
C TRP A 224 13.69 15.90 -4.42
N TYR A 225 14.73 15.32 -3.77
CA TYR A 225 14.77 15.20 -2.31
C TYR A 225 15.65 16.28 -1.66
N GLY A 226 16.47 17.00 -2.45
CA GLY A 226 17.40 18.00 -1.92
C GLY A 226 18.54 17.39 -1.09
N ALA A 227 18.85 16.11 -1.28
CA ALA A 227 19.85 15.36 -0.53
C ALA A 227 21.01 14.93 -1.42
N GLU A 228 22.24 15.04 -0.92
CA GLU A 228 23.41 14.47 -1.60
C GLU A 228 23.46 12.97 -1.33
N VAL A 229 23.49 12.18 -2.40
CA VAL A 229 23.42 10.72 -2.31
C VAL A 229 24.41 10.04 -3.24
N HIS A 230 24.84 8.84 -2.83
CA HIS A 230 25.56 7.90 -3.68
C HIS A 230 24.66 6.71 -3.99
N ILE A 231 24.71 6.22 -5.24
CA ILE A 231 23.98 5.02 -5.65
C ILE A 231 24.96 3.86 -5.76
N GLY A 232 24.75 2.85 -4.93
CA GLY A 232 25.45 1.57 -4.99
C GLY A 232 24.53 0.45 -5.46
N GLN A 233 24.95 -0.79 -5.26
CA GLN A 233 24.19 -1.98 -5.59
C GLN A 233 23.99 -2.88 -4.36
N HIS A 234 22.85 -3.50 -4.25
CA HIS A 234 22.58 -4.49 -3.22
C HIS A 234 23.42 -5.75 -3.46
N PRO A 235 24.15 -6.29 -2.45
CA PRO A 235 25.08 -7.42 -2.63
C PRO A 235 24.43 -8.69 -3.21
N GLY A 236 23.16 -8.96 -2.89
CA GLY A 236 22.43 -10.16 -3.33
C GLY A 236 21.56 -9.97 -4.57
N SER A 237 21.53 -8.77 -5.14
CA SER A 237 20.77 -8.45 -6.35
C SER A 237 21.41 -7.22 -7.01
N GLN A 238 21.15 -6.96 -8.29
CA GLN A 238 21.62 -5.74 -8.95
C GLN A 238 20.69 -4.52 -8.70
N THR A 239 19.94 -4.57 -7.63
CA THR A 239 19.01 -3.51 -7.24
C THR A 239 19.79 -2.29 -6.71
N PRO A 240 19.50 -1.07 -7.16
CA PRO A 240 20.18 0.13 -6.66
C PRO A 240 19.91 0.31 -5.16
N GLN A 241 20.92 0.81 -4.46
CA GLN A 241 20.86 1.18 -3.06
C GLN A 241 21.28 2.64 -2.90
N VAL A 242 20.52 3.38 -2.13
CA VAL A 242 20.73 4.80 -1.86
C VAL A 242 21.51 4.94 -0.56
N PHE A 243 22.63 5.62 -0.60
CA PHE A 243 23.46 5.98 0.55
C PHE A 243 23.53 7.49 0.64
N LEU A 244 23.33 8.04 1.86
CA LEU A 244 23.55 9.46 2.09
C LEU A 244 25.05 9.75 1.97
N ALA A 245 25.40 10.85 1.31
CA ALA A 245 26.74 11.40 1.39
C ALA A 245 26.99 11.94 2.81
N PRO A 246 28.21 11.84 3.37
CA PRO A 246 28.55 12.34 4.71
C PRO A 246 28.53 13.87 4.78
#